data_15b5b4c2af0206fbf1e7ee38ab96d2a3
#
_entry.id   15b5b4c2af0206fbf1e7ee38ab96d2a3
#
_cell.length_a   1.000
_cell.length_b   1.000
_cell.length_c   1.000
_cell.angle_alpha   90.00
_cell.angle_beta   90.00
_cell.angle_gamma   90.00
#
_symmetry.space_group_name_H-M   'P 1'
#
loop_
_entity.id
_entity.type
_entity.pdbx_description
1 polymer ?
#
loop_
_entity_poly.entity_id
_entity_poly.type
_entity_poly.pdbx_seq_one_letter_code
_entity_poly.pdbx_strand_id
1 'polypeptide(L)'
;MSKFWIRFSEILTPILSWILLTAPFWASFVFPTIVVYFILVFDAYFLYKAASLGINSIRSYLKIRQTTKVNWLEKLKTDYPDYNKVKHIIFIPTYKEPLSVLERTLTFLAEQELPAKNLIIVLAGEDREKDFLLKADLLKAKFNKLFFDFLITNHVLKKDEVAGKSSNQLFAANVVKDYLEQKKLDKAFLTLTSCDADVSIHPKYFSNLTYLFLKNPNRYQRFWQGALVFYNNIWRVPLPVRVVHTIYSVMGVAELMRASSNFIYSTYTGSWVLFEKTGFWDNDVISEDWHLFFKAFFANEGSLELESIFLPLYADATEGQNYWSSLLAQYQQNRRWAWGVTDISYALSQFVKHRKNISIPNFVLRFIRALEQHLLWPVNWWIITLGASIPPLLNSELRYTTLGFYLPKLSGLILTLSTFFLICIISIDWLLRPPRPENVKKPFLILTILQYLTLPITGFIFGALPGMDAHTRLLLGKRLEYKVTEKFDGKKN
;
A
#
# COMPACT_ATOMS: atom_id res chain seq x y z
N MET A 1 10.82 26.34 -6.42
CA MET A 1 9.46 26.93 -6.33
C MET A 1 9.41 27.87 -5.12
N SER A 2 8.64 28.98 -5.19
CA SER A 2 8.39 29.80 -4.00
C SER A 2 7.48 29.08 -3.01
N LYS A 3 7.47 29.48 -1.71
CA LYS A 3 6.59 28.92 -0.68
C LYS A 3 5.10 28.99 -1.09
N PHE A 4 4.71 30.04 -1.81
CA PHE A 4 3.36 30.19 -2.35
C PHE A 4 3.00 29.07 -3.34
N TRP A 5 3.86 28.79 -4.31
CA TRP A 5 3.59 27.74 -5.31
C TRP A 5 3.60 26.33 -4.73
N ILE A 6 4.43 26.07 -3.72
CA ILE A 6 4.41 24.80 -2.99
C ILE A 6 3.04 24.65 -2.32
N ARG A 7 2.61 25.66 -1.56
CA ARG A 7 1.31 25.61 -0.87
C ARG A 7 0.14 25.54 -1.84
N PHE A 8 0.18 26.26 -2.95
CA PHE A 8 -0.84 26.16 -4.00
C PHE A 8 -0.96 24.74 -4.55
N SER A 9 0.16 24.09 -4.86
CA SER A 9 0.15 22.70 -5.35
C SER A 9 -0.32 21.67 -4.31
N GLU A 10 -0.09 21.93 -3.01
CA GLU A 10 -0.61 21.09 -1.93
C GLU A 10 -2.14 21.12 -1.84
N ILE A 11 -2.73 22.31 -1.98
CA ILE A 11 -4.19 22.48 -1.81
C ILE A 11 -4.98 22.22 -3.08
N LEU A 12 -4.33 22.14 -4.25
CA LEU A 12 -5.01 21.98 -5.53
C LEU A 12 -5.80 20.67 -5.60
N THR A 13 -5.18 19.53 -5.26
CA THR A 13 -5.86 18.23 -5.26
C THR A 13 -7.03 18.18 -4.27
N PRO A 14 -6.89 18.63 -3.00
CA PRO A 14 -8.02 18.79 -2.09
C PRO A 14 -9.16 19.67 -2.63
N ILE A 15 -8.85 20.82 -3.23
CA ILE A 15 -9.88 21.69 -3.84
C ILE A 15 -10.62 20.96 -4.95
N LEU A 16 -9.89 20.32 -5.87
CA LEU A 16 -10.50 19.55 -6.96
C LEU A 16 -11.36 18.41 -6.44
N SER A 17 -10.95 17.71 -5.40
CA SER A 17 -11.76 16.66 -4.77
C SER A 17 -13.07 17.21 -4.23
N TRP A 18 -13.04 18.37 -3.55
CA TRP A 18 -14.25 19.01 -3.04
C TRP A 18 -15.16 19.53 -4.16
N ILE A 19 -14.59 20.08 -5.24
CA ILE A 19 -15.38 20.50 -6.42
C ILE A 19 -16.10 19.28 -7.03
N LEU A 20 -15.37 18.17 -7.26
CA LEU A 20 -15.97 16.96 -7.83
C LEU A 20 -17.03 16.34 -6.92
N LEU A 21 -16.77 16.31 -5.61
CA LEU A 21 -17.71 15.78 -4.63
C LEU A 21 -19.01 16.56 -4.58
N THR A 22 -18.93 17.90 -4.68
CA THR A 22 -20.09 18.77 -4.59
C THR A 22 -20.75 19.06 -5.94
N ALA A 23 -20.09 18.69 -7.05
CA ALA A 23 -20.60 18.93 -8.41
C ALA A 23 -22.04 18.45 -8.63
N PRO A 24 -22.49 17.26 -8.18
CA PRO A 24 -23.87 16.83 -8.35
C PRO A 24 -24.90 17.77 -7.73
N PHE A 25 -24.53 18.59 -6.73
CA PHE A 25 -25.43 19.57 -6.11
C PHE A 25 -25.52 20.86 -6.90
N TRP A 26 -24.42 21.61 -6.99
CA TRP A 26 -24.43 22.95 -7.57
C TRP A 26 -24.55 22.96 -9.11
N ALA A 27 -23.87 21.98 -9.77
CA ALA A 27 -23.89 21.90 -11.22
C ALA A 27 -25.28 21.47 -11.78
N SER A 28 -26.11 20.83 -10.94
CA SER A 28 -27.50 20.51 -11.32
C SER A 28 -28.35 21.76 -11.65
N PHE A 29 -28.02 22.91 -11.08
CA PHE A 29 -28.67 24.16 -11.33
C PHE A 29 -28.00 25.00 -12.42
N VAL A 30 -26.64 25.03 -12.42
CA VAL A 30 -25.85 25.90 -13.28
C VAL A 30 -25.58 25.26 -14.65
N PHE A 31 -25.28 23.93 -14.64
CA PHE A 31 -24.90 23.17 -15.82
C PHE A 31 -25.59 21.79 -15.86
N PRO A 32 -26.94 21.73 -15.90
CA PRO A 32 -27.69 20.48 -15.72
C PRO A 32 -27.31 19.38 -16.72
N THR A 33 -27.09 19.73 -17.98
CA THR A 33 -26.68 18.75 -19.00
C THR A 33 -25.23 18.23 -18.76
N ILE A 34 -24.32 19.12 -18.35
CA ILE A 34 -22.94 18.78 -18.12
C ILE A 34 -22.82 17.82 -16.92
N VAL A 35 -23.57 18.04 -15.84
CA VAL A 35 -23.52 17.16 -14.67
C VAL A 35 -24.02 15.75 -14.97
N VAL A 36 -25.03 15.61 -15.84
CA VAL A 36 -25.50 14.28 -16.28
C VAL A 36 -24.40 13.53 -17.02
N TYR A 37 -23.75 14.17 -18.00
CA TYR A 37 -22.64 13.55 -18.72
C TYR A 37 -21.44 13.26 -17.80
N PHE A 38 -21.14 14.17 -16.88
CA PHE A 38 -20.07 13.95 -15.89
C PHE A 38 -20.32 12.66 -15.10
N ILE A 39 -21.54 12.45 -14.58
CA ILE A 39 -21.89 11.26 -13.79
C ILE A 39 -21.81 10.00 -14.66
N LEU A 40 -22.37 10.01 -15.86
CA LEU A 40 -22.33 8.84 -16.76
C LEU A 40 -20.90 8.48 -17.19
N VAL A 41 -20.06 9.47 -17.49
CA VAL A 41 -18.64 9.25 -17.79
C VAL A 41 -17.91 8.71 -16.58
N PHE A 42 -18.23 9.21 -15.39
CA PHE A 42 -17.66 8.73 -14.14
C PHE A 42 -18.02 7.27 -13.86
N ASP A 43 -19.29 6.90 -14.05
CA ASP A 43 -19.78 5.53 -13.88
C ASP A 43 -19.15 4.58 -14.92
N ALA A 44 -19.04 5.01 -16.19
CA ALA A 44 -18.34 4.26 -17.23
C ALA A 44 -16.85 4.07 -16.90
N TYR A 45 -16.20 5.10 -16.36
CA TYR A 45 -14.83 5.00 -15.88
C TYR A 45 -14.73 4.03 -14.69
N PHE A 46 -15.68 4.04 -13.76
CA PHE A 46 -15.74 3.08 -12.66
C PHE A 46 -15.90 1.64 -13.15
N LEU A 47 -16.77 1.41 -14.15
CA LEU A 47 -16.88 0.10 -14.81
C LEU A 47 -15.56 -0.34 -15.43
N TYR A 48 -14.85 0.54 -16.13
CA TYR A 48 -13.51 0.26 -16.66
C TYR A 48 -12.53 -0.14 -15.54
N LYS A 49 -12.54 0.57 -14.41
CA LYS A 49 -11.68 0.25 -13.26
C LYS A 49 -12.04 -1.09 -12.63
N ALA A 50 -13.34 -1.38 -12.47
CA ALA A 50 -13.81 -2.67 -11.95
C ALA A 50 -13.42 -3.83 -12.88
N ALA A 51 -13.60 -3.67 -14.19
CA ALA A 51 -13.19 -4.64 -15.20
C ALA A 51 -11.67 -4.87 -15.19
N SER A 52 -10.89 -3.78 -15.18
CA SER A 52 -9.43 -3.85 -15.10
C SER A 52 -8.96 -4.55 -13.83
N LEU A 53 -9.58 -4.25 -12.68
CA LEU A 53 -9.28 -4.90 -11.40
C LEU A 53 -9.60 -6.39 -11.46
N GLY A 54 -10.80 -6.78 -11.90
CA GLY A 54 -11.23 -8.16 -12.02
C GLY A 54 -10.33 -8.98 -12.97
N ILE A 55 -10.06 -8.47 -14.17
CA ILE A 55 -9.22 -9.15 -15.17
C ILE A 55 -7.78 -9.30 -14.65
N ASN A 56 -7.19 -8.23 -14.11
CA ASN A 56 -5.81 -8.28 -13.64
C ASN A 56 -5.67 -9.13 -12.38
N SER A 57 -6.67 -9.21 -11.50
CA SER A 57 -6.63 -10.11 -10.36
C SER A 57 -6.59 -11.59 -10.80
N ILE A 58 -7.37 -11.96 -11.80
CA ILE A 58 -7.33 -13.33 -12.40
C ILE A 58 -5.95 -13.60 -13.00
N ARG A 59 -5.43 -12.69 -13.82
CA ARG A 59 -4.11 -12.86 -14.47
C ARG A 59 -2.99 -12.98 -13.44
N SER A 60 -3.01 -12.14 -12.39
CA SER A 60 -2.05 -12.20 -11.28
C SER A 60 -2.17 -13.50 -10.50
N TYR A 61 -3.38 -13.94 -10.19
CA TYR A 61 -3.61 -15.22 -9.51
C TYR A 61 -3.01 -16.40 -10.28
N LEU A 62 -3.22 -16.45 -11.61
CA LEU A 62 -2.62 -17.50 -12.44
C LEU A 62 -1.08 -17.45 -12.41
N LYS A 63 -0.49 -16.24 -12.44
CA LYS A 63 0.96 -16.07 -12.30
C LYS A 63 1.46 -16.46 -10.90
N ILE A 64 0.74 -16.11 -9.83
CA ILE A 64 1.06 -16.52 -8.46
C ILE A 64 1.09 -18.06 -8.40
N ARG A 65 0.07 -18.74 -8.92
CA ARG A 65 0.04 -20.20 -8.97
C ARG A 65 1.18 -20.82 -9.77
N GLN A 66 1.61 -20.19 -10.86
CA GLN A 66 2.77 -20.64 -11.63
C GLN A 66 4.07 -20.43 -10.85
N THR A 67 4.26 -19.24 -10.26
CA THR A 67 5.46 -18.84 -9.53
C THR A 67 5.66 -19.69 -8.26
N THR A 68 4.58 -20.04 -7.55
CA THR A 68 4.64 -20.90 -6.34
C THR A 68 5.04 -22.34 -6.64
N LYS A 69 4.84 -22.84 -7.86
CA LYS A 69 5.24 -24.20 -8.26
C LYS A 69 6.72 -24.31 -8.61
N VAL A 70 7.38 -23.20 -8.92
CA VAL A 70 8.82 -23.21 -9.30
C VAL A 70 9.68 -23.49 -8.07
N ASN A 71 10.68 -24.35 -8.23
CA ASN A 71 11.75 -24.51 -7.24
C ASN A 71 12.81 -23.42 -7.47
N TRP A 72 12.59 -22.25 -6.84
CA TRP A 72 13.42 -21.08 -7.07
C TRP A 72 14.84 -21.26 -6.55
N LEU A 73 15.02 -21.96 -5.46
CA LEU A 73 16.36 -22.20 -4.89
C LEU A 73 17.21 -23.10 -5.80
N GLU A 74 16.62 -24.16 -6.36
CA GLU A 74 17.33 -25.03 -7.30
C GLU A 74 17.68 -24.30 -8.58
N LYS A 75 16.70 -23.56 -9.14
CA LYS A 75 16.93 -22.72 -10.32
C LYS A 75 18.02 -21.68 -10.08
N LEU A 76 18.04 -21.08 -8.89
CA LEU A 76 19.04 -20.11 -8.48
C LEU A 76 20.44 -20.76 -8.41
N LYS A 77 20.56 -21.97 -7.84
CA LYS A 77 21.83 -22.72 -7.77
C LYS A 77 22.36 -23.07 -9.17
N THR A 78 21.46 -23.42 -10.09
CA THR A 78 21.84 -23.78 -11.46
C THR A 78 22.27 -22.57 -12.27
N ASP A 79 21.45 -21.52 -12.30
CA ASP A 79 21.65 -20.36 -13.17
C ASP A 79 22.70 -19.37 -12.59
N TYR A 80 22.82 -19.31 -11.26
CA TYR A 80 23.69 -18.37 -10.52
C TYR A 80 24.41 -19.06 -9.34
N PRO A 81 25.45 -19.88 -9.57
CA PRO A 81 26.12 -20.63 -8.49
C PRO A 81 26.64 -19.76 -7.34
N ASP A 82 27.02 -18.52 -7.64
CA ASP A 82 27.51 -17.52 -6.68
C ASP A 82 26.41 -16.74 -5.94
N TYR A 83 25.15 -17.20 -5.98
CA TYR A 83 24.01 -16.50 -5.37
C TYR A 83 24.22 -16.20 -3.85
N ASN A 84 25.02 -16.97 -3.17
CA ASN A 84 25.35 -16.77 -1.75
C ASN A 84 26.06 -15.44 -1.46
N LYS A 85 26.65 -14.77 -2.48
CA LYS A 85 27.21 -13.43 -2.36
C LYS A 85 26.12 -12.39 -2.06
N VAL A 86 24.87 -12.64 -2.54
CA VAL A 86 23.76 -11.73 -2.28
C VAL A 86 23.34 -11.83 -0.82
N LYS A 87 23.28 -10.68 -0.13
CA LYS A 87 22.72 -10.56 1.21
C LYS A 87 21.50 -9.63 1.18
N HIS A 88 20.47 -10.03 1.90
CA HIS A 88 19.23 -9.27 2.03
C HIS A 88 19.18 -8.63 3.40
N ILE A 89 19.24 -7.31 3.45
CA ILE A 89 19.07 -6.53 4.67
C ILE A 89 17.57 -6.29 4.83
N ILE A 90 17.00 -6.69 5.96
CA ILE A 90 15.57 -6.63 6.20
C ILE A 90 15.33 -5.71 7.39
N PHE A 91 14.81 -4.51 7.11
CA PHE A 91 14.37 -3.56 8.14
C PHE A 91 12.98 -3.93 8.60
N ILE A 92 12.83 -4.14 9.90
CA ILE A 92 11.56 -4.39 10.59
C ILE A 92 11.34 -3.21 11.54
N PRO A 93 10.78 -2.08 11.05
CA PRO A 93 10.42 -0.96 11.91
C PRO A 93 9.27 -1.37 12.83
N THR A 94 9.43 -1.13 14.12
CA THR A 94 8.45 -1.51 15.14
C THR A 94 8.24 -0.41 16.17
N TYR A 95 7.00 -0.25 16.62
CA TYR A 95 6.61 0.62 17.71
C TYR A 95 5.36 0.08 18.39
N LYS A 96 5.53 -0.51 19.58
CA LYS A 96 4.46 -1.12 20.40
C LYS A 96 3.81 -2.37 19.79
N GLU A 97 4.43 -3.01 18.80
CA GLU A 97 3.97 -4.30 18.34
C GLU A 97 4.15 -5.36 19.43
N PRO A 98 3.16 -6.27 19.59
CA PRO A 98 3.29 -7.42 20.49
C PRO A 98 4.50 -8.30 20.13
N LEU A 99 5.16 -8.84 21.15
CA LEU A 99 6.30 -9.76 20.96
C LEU A 99 5.95 -10.93 20.03
N SER A 100 4.75 -11.49 20.16
CA SER A 100 4.24 -12.61 19.34
C SER A 100 4.13 -12.26 17.85
N VAL A 101 3.83 -11.01 17.50
CA VAL A 101 3.75 -10.54 16.11
C VAL A 101 5.16 -10.48 15.51
N LEU A 102 6.13 -9.89 16.22
CA LEU A 102 7.52 -9.82 15.79
C LEU A 102 8.14 -11.21 15.68
N GLU A 103 7.85 -12.09 16.65
CA GLU A 103 8.31 -13.47 16.66
C GLU A 103 7.77 -14.26 15.45
N ARG A 104 6.50 -14.09 15.12
CA ARG A 104 5.90 -14.68 13.91
C ARG A 104 6.62 -14.24 12.64
N THR A 105 6.84 -12.95 12.46
CA THR A 105 7.55 -12.40 11.30
C THR A 105 8.97 -12.93 11.18
N LEU A 106 9.72 -12.97 12.29
CA LEU A 106 11.07 -13.53 12.31
C LEU A 106 11.09 -15.03 12.03
N THR A 107 10.09 -15.77 12.49
CA THR A 107 9.96 -17.22 12.20
C THR A 107 9.79 -17.44 10.69
N PHE A 108 8.88 -16.71 10.01
CA PHE A 108 8.73 -16.81 8.56
C PHE A 108 9.99 -16.41 7.79
N LEU A 109 10.79 -15.45 8.31
CA LEU A 109 12.07 -15.10 7.73
C LEU A 109 13.12 -16.19 7.94
N ALA A 110 13.10 -16.88 9.07
CA ALA A 110 14.02 -17.99 9.34
C ALA A 110 13.69 -19.26 8.51
N GLU A 111 12.41 -19.43 8.14
CA GLU A 111 11.89 -20.56 7.39
C GLU A 111 11.89 -20.35 5.85
N GLN A 112 12.63 -19.35 5.36
CA GLN A 112 12.77 -19.14 3.91
C GLN A 112 13.53 -20.31 3.26
N GLU A 113 13.19 -20.65 1.98
CA GLU A 113 13.95 -21.62 1.18
C GLU A 113 15.39 -21.15 0.94
N LEU A 114 15.60 -19.84 0.75
CA LEU A 114 16.93 -19.27 0.72
C LEU A 114 17.56 -19.44 2.11
N PRO A 115 18.82 -19.90 2.22
CA PRO A 115 19.47 -20.05 3.53
C PRO A 115 19.37 -18.76 4.35
N ALA A 116 18.88 -18.84 5.58
CA ALA A 116 18.73 -17.68 6.46
C ALA A 116 20.06 -16.94 6.72
N LYS A 117 21.20 -17.61 6.47
CA LYS A 117 22.54 -17.00 6.44
C LYS A 117 22.76 -16.01 5.28
N ASN A 118 21.79 -15.84 4.38
CA ASN A 118 21.76 -14.76 3.40
C ASN A 118 20.98 -13.53 3.88
N LEU A 119 20.34 -13.60 5.06
CA LEU A 119 19.51 -12.54 5.62
C LEU A 119 20.23 -11.83 6.78
N ILE A 120 20.21 -10.50 6.77
CA ILE A 120 20.64 -9.60 7.84
C ILE A 120 19.37 -8.93 8.37
N ILE A 121 19.04 -9.22 9.61
CA ILE A 121 17.84 -8.65 10.24
C ILE A 121 18.22 -7.36 10.96
N VAL A 122 17.42 -6.32 10.77
CA VAL A 122 17.52 -5.05 11.47
C VAL A 122 16.20 -4.77 12.16
N LEU A 123 16.12 -5.07 13.44
CA LEU A 123 14.95 -4.75 14.25
C LEU A 123 15.06 -3.27 14.68
N ALA A 124 14.25 -2.43 14.06
CA ALA A 124 14.35 -0.99 14.21
C ALA A 124 13.21 -0.47 15.11
N GLY A 125 13.51 -0.22 16.37
CA GLY A 125 12.59 0.31 17.36
C GLY A 125 12.79 1.78 17.66
N GLU A 126 11.93 2.31 18.52
CA GLU A 126 11.92 3.70 18.94
C GLU A 126 12.04 3.80 20.48
N ASP A 127 12.86 4.73 20.96
CA ASP A 127 13.10 4.98 22.40
C ASP A 127 11.81 5.37 23.17
N ARG A 128 10.79 5.82 22.47
CA ARG A 128 9.46 6.08 23.03
C ARG A 128 8.74 4.82 23.51
N GLU A 129 9.19 3.63 23.11
CA GLU A 129 8.71 2.33 23.61
C GLU A 129 9.71 1.82 24.67
N LYS A 130 9.35 2.00 25.96
CA LYS A 130 10.25 1.74 27.10
C LYS A 130 10.71 0.27 27.21
N ASP A 131 9.88 -0.67 26.76
CA ASP A 131 10.15 -2.12 26.80
C ASP A 131 10.73 -2.67 25.49
N PHE A 132 11.00 -1.82 24.51
CA PHE A 132 11.52 -2.24 23.21
C PHE A 132 12.82 -3.02 23.31
N LEU A 133 13.82 -2.50 24.03
CA LEU A 133 15.12 -3.16 24.13
C LEU A 133 15.01 -4.55 24.77
N LEU A 134 14.17 -4.70 25.81
CA LEU A 134 13.92 -6.01 26.42
C LEU A 134 13.31 -7.00 25.42
N LYS A 135 12.32 -6.59 24.64
CA LYS A 135 11.72 -7.42 23.57
C LYS A 135 12.76 -7.78 22.51
N ALA A 136 13.57 -6.80 22.09
CA ALA A 136 14.57 -6.97 21.06
C ALA A 136 15.67 -7.95 21.48
N ASP A 137 16.11 -7.90 22.74
CA ASP A 137 17.11 -8.83 23.29
C ASP A 137 16.58 -10.27 23.37
N LEU A 138 15.30 -10.46 23.77
CA LEU A 138 14.66 -11.77 23.77
C LEU A 138 14.60 -12.35 22.35
N LEU A 139 14.20 -11.55 21.36
CA LEU A 139 14.15 -11.98 19.97
C LEU A 139 15.55 -12.26 19.42
N LYS A 140 16.54 -11.41 19.72
CA LYS A 140 17.92 -11.62 19.32
C LYS A 140 18.49 -12.91 19.91
N ALA A 141 18.26 -13.18 21.18
CA ALA A 141 18.70 -14.43 21.84
C ALA A 141 18.15 -15.67 21.12
N LYS A 142 16.89 -15.60 20.65
CA LYS A 142 16.24 -16.71 19.96
C LYS A 142 16.71 -16.88 18.52
N PHE A 143 16.87 -15.80 17.76
CA PHE A 143 16.99 -15.84 16.30
C PHE A 143 18.39 -15.52 15.75
N ASN A 144 19.30 -14.90 16.51
CA ASN A 144 20.59 -14.41 16.01
C ASN A 144 21.43 -15.52 15.33
N LYS A 145 21.44 -16.73 15.88
CA LYS A 145 22.23 -17.86 15.31
C LYS A 145 21.70 -18.34 13.95
N LEU A 146 20.46 -18.03 13.59
CA LEU A 146 19.82 -18.48 12.34
C LEU A 146 20.24 -17.60 11.16
N PHE A 147 20.29 -16.29 11.35
CA PHE A 147 20.57 -15.31 10.32
C PHE A 147 22.08 -15.07 10.12
N PHE A 148 22.45 -14.32 9.07
CA PHE A 148 23.81 -13.85 8.88
C PHE A 148 24.22 -12.95 10.03
N ASP A 149 23.38 -11.97 10.34
CA ASP A 149 23.50 -11.12 11.53
C ASP A 149 22.12 -10.61 11.98
N PHE A 150 22.03 -10.15 13.25
CA PHE A 150 20.81 -9.59 13.84
C PHE A 150 21.17 -8.29 14.58
N LEU A 151 20.80 -7.17 13.96
CA LEU A 151 21.05 -5.82 14.47
C LEU A 151 19.80 -5.28 15.17
N ILE A 152 20.02 -4.51 16.22
CA ILE A 152 18.99 -3.77 16.95
C ILE A 152 19.34 -2.30 16.84
N THR A 153 18.38 -1.47 16.42
CA THR A 153 18.52 -0.02 16.45
C THR A 153 17.40 0.57 17.31
N ASN A 154 17.73 1.55 18.15
CA ASN A 154 16.77 2.24 19.01
C ASN A 154 16.82 3.73 18.69
N HIS A 155 15.83 4.20 17.91
CA HIS A 155 15.78 5.56 17.41
C HIS A 155 15.29 6.53 18.48
N VAL A 156 16.09 7.52 18.82
CA VAL A 156 15.70 8.67 19.65
C VAL A 156 15.20 9.78 18.72
N LEU A 157 13.91 10.06 18.78
CA LEU A 157 13.25 11.05 17.93
C LEU A 157 13.82 12.46 18.19
N LYS A 158 14.27 13.15 17.13
CA LYS A 158 14.75 14.52 17.19
C LYS A 158 13.60 15.52 17.00
N LYS A 159 13.84 16.77 17.39
CA LYS A 159 12.82 17.84 17.37
C LYS A 159 12.21 18.11 15.99
N ASP A 160 13.02 17.95 14.94
CA ASP A 160 12.64 18.24 13.55
C ASP A 160 12.20 16.99 12.77
N GLU A 161 12.01 15.86 13.44
CA GLU A 161 11.61 14.60 12.85
C GLU A 161 10.14 14.31 13.10
N VAL A 162 9.46 13.73 12.11
CA VAL A 162 8.12 13.19 12.27
C VAL A 162 8.23 11.78 12.83
N ALA A 163 7.59 11.54 13.96
CA ALA A 163 7.52 10.21 14.56
C ALA A 163 6.88 9.22 13.59
N GLY A 164 7.54 8.09 13.32
CA GLY A 164 6.98 7.06 12.45
C GLY A 164 8.01 6.20 11.72
N LYS A 165 7.50 5.40 10.82
CA LYS A 165 8.28 4.41 10.06
C LYS A 165 9.43 5.05 9.29
N SER A 166 9.21 6.21 8.68
CA SER A 166 10.18 6.88 7.82
C SER A 166 11.44 7.31 8.59
N SER A 167 11.28 8.10 9.65
CA SER A 167 12.39 8.57 10.49
C SER A 167 13.14 7.42 11.18
N ASN A 168 12.40 6.39 11.64
CA ASN A 168 12.99 5.19 12.23
C ASN A 168 13.85 4.42 11.22
N GLN A 169 13.36 4.22 9.99
CA GLN A 169 14.12 3.55 8.93
C GLN A 169 15.34 4.35 8.47
N LEU A 170 15.26 5.68 8.41
CA LEU A 170 16.41 6.52 8.09
C LEU A 170 17.51 6.39 9.16
N PHE A 171 17.12 6.41 10.43
CA PHE A 171 18.07 6.18 11.54
C PHE A 171 18.74 4.80 11.42
N ALA A 172 17.94 3.75 11.21
CA ALA A 172 18.46 2.39 11.04
C ALA A 172 19.39 2.28 9.83
N ALA A 173 19.08 2.97 8.71
CA ALA A 173 19.92 2.96 7.51
C ALA A 173 21.31 3.55 7.77
N ASN A 174 21.41 4.63 8.55
CA ASN A 174 22.69 5.22 8.93
C ASN A 174 23.52 4.25 9.79
N VAL A 175 22.91 3.58 10.78
CA VAL A 175 23.60 2.58 11.61
C VAL A 175 24.07 1.40 10.75
N VAL A 176 23.24 0.93 9.84
CA VAL A 176 23.59 -0.19 8.94
C VAL A 176 24.69 0.20 7.96
N LYS A 177 24.75 1.44 7.50
CA LYS A 177 25.83 1.93 6.64
C LYS A 177 27.20 1.74 7.31
N ASP A 178 27.34 2.15 8.57
CA ASP A 178 28.57 1.98 9.34
C ASP A 178 28.90 0.50 9.55
N TYR A 179 27.88 -0.34 9.84
CA TYR A 179 28.03 -1.78 9.96
C TYR A 179 28.56 -2.42 8.67
N LEU A 180 28.02 -2.05 7.50
CA LEU A 180 28.44 -2.59 6.21
C LEU A 180 29.90 -2.26 5.89
N GLU A 181 30.35 -1.06 6.24
CA GLU A 181 31.73 -0.60 6.07
C GLU A 181 32.68 -1.40 7.00
N GLN A 182 32.30 -1.61 8.26
CA GLN A 182 33.05 -2.43 9.20
C GLN A 182 33.19 -3.89 8.74
N LYS A 183 32.12 -4.48 8.22
CA LYS A 183 32.08 -5.86 7.71
C LYS A 183 32.65 -6.02 6.31
N LYS A 184 32.98 -4.92 5.63
CA LYS A 184 33.49 -4.90 4.23
C LYS A 184 32.59 -5.67 3.26
N LEU A 185 31.25 -5.54 3.42
CA LEU A 185 30.29 -6.19 2.53
C LEU A 185 30.21 -5.45 1.20
N ASP A 186 30.20 -6.19 0.09
CA ASP A 186 30.08 -5.60 -1.24
C ASP A 186 28.66 -5.11 -1.51
N LYS A 187 28.48 -3.79 -1.52
CA LYS A 187 27.21 -3.11 -1.73
C LYS A 187 26.51 -3.50 -3.04
N ALA A 188 27.28 -3.95 -4.05
CA ALA A 188 26.73 -4.40 -5.33
C ALA A 188 25.89 -5.68 -5.23
N PHE A 189 26.05 -6.45 -4.16
CA PHE A 189 25.31 -7.68 -3.88
C PHE A 189 24.38 -7.56 -2.67
N LEU A 190 24.02 -6.33 -2.28
CA LEU A 190 23.11 -6.10 -1.17
C LEU A 190 21.74 -5.61 -1.67
N THR A 191 20.67 -6.16 -1.12
CA THR A 191 19.33 -5.61 -1.23
C THR A 191 18.87 -5.11 0.14
N LEU A 192 17.98 -4.12 0.13
CA LEU A 192 17.33 -3.60 1.33
C LEU A 192 15.82 -3.76 1.18
N THR A 193 15.22 -4.46 2.14
CA THR A 193 13.77 -4.67 2.23
C THR A 193 13.22 -3.87 3.41
N SER A 194 12.29 -2.96 3.15
CA SER A 194 11.40 -2.42 4.19
C SER A 194 10.29 -3.44 4.42
N CYS A 195 10.22 -4.05 5.60
CA CYS A 195 9.25 -5.08 5.94
C CYS A 195 8.41 -4.62 7.13
N ASP A 196 7.09 -4.50 6.94
CA ASP A 196 6.21 -4.21 8.07
C ASP A 196 6.27 -5.32 9.11
N ALA A 197 6.20 -4.95 10.39
CA ALA A 197 6.44 -5.84 11.53
C ALA A 197 5.47 -7.03 11.64
N ASP A 198 4.33 -6.97 10.96
CA ASP A 198 3.25 -7.97 10.96
C ASP A 198 3.18 -8.80 9.67
N VAL A 199 4.18 -8.72 8.80
CA VAL A 199 4.17 -9.41 7.50
C VAL A 199 4.80 -10.79 7.60
N SER A 200 4.02 -11.81 7.23
CA SER A 200 4.49 -13.18 7.01
C SER A 200 4.85 -13.37 5.54
N ILE A 201 6.13 -13.56 5.26
CA ILE A 201 6.66 -13.62 3.89
C ILE A 201 6.60 -15.06 3.37
N HIS A 202 6.15 -15.25 2.13
CA HIS A 202 6.10 -16.57 1.49
C HIS A 202 7.49 -17.24 1.47
N PRO A 203 7.63 -18.55 1.78
CA PRO A 203 8.94 -19.22 1.90
C PRO A 203 9.87 -19.09 0.68
N LYS A 204 9.30 -18.99 -0.52
CA LYS A 204 10.05 -18.84 -1.79
C LYS A 204 10.41 -17.39 -2.15
N TYR A 205 10.05 -16.42 -1.31
CA TYR A 205 10.15 -15.01 -1.69
C TYR A 205 11.60 -14.58 -1.94
N PHE A 206 12.50 -14.84 -1.00
CA PHE A 206 13.87 -14.39 -1.12
C PHE A 206 14.69 -15.20 -2.14
N SER A 207 14.40 -16.46 -2.39
CA SER A 207 15.01 -17.20 -3.50
C SER A 207 14.57 -16.64 -4.87
N ASN A 208 13.29 -16.31 -5.03
CA ASN A 208 12.79 -15.64 -6.24
C ASN A 208 13.36 -14.22 -6.38
N LEU A 209 13.38 -13.42 -5.31
CA LEU A 209 13.96 -12.08 -5.31
C LEU A 209 15.45 -12.11 -5.69
N THR A 210 16.24 -13.04 -5.13
CA THR A 210 17.66 -13.20 -5.48
C THR A 210 17.82 -13.51 -6.96
N TYR A 211 16.97 -14.41 -7.48
CA TYR A 211 16.98 -14.76 -8.90
C TYR A 211 16.69 -13.53 -9.80
N LEU A 212 15.64 -12.77 -9.49
CA LEU A 212 15.28 -11.56 -10.24
C LEU A 212 16.36 -10.49 -10.14
N PHE A 213 16.94 -10.31 -8.94
CA PHE A 213 18.02 -9.36 -8.70
C PHE A 213 19.28 -9.68 -9.55
N LEU A 214 19.70 -10.95 -9.58
CA LEU A 214 20.88 -11.36 -10.34
C LEU A 214 20.63 -11.36 -11.86
N LYS A 215 19.43 -11.73 -12.29
CA LYS A 215 19.02 -11.77 -13.67
C LYS A 215 18.94 -10.38 -14.33
N ASN A 216 18.58 -9.36 -13.56
CA ASN A 216 18.27 -8.05 -14.13
C ASN A 216 19.51 -7.15 -14.22
N PRO A 217 19.95 -6.73 -15.41
CA PRO A 217 21.09 -5.82 -15.55
C PRO A 217 20.83 -4.44 -14.93
N ASN A 218 19.55 -3.98 -14.89
CA ASN A 218 19.13 -2.69 -14.32
C ASN A 218 18.72 -2.80 -12.85
N ARG A 219 19.24 -3.79 -12.12
CA ARG A 219 18.88 -4.05 -10.70
C ARG A 219 19.11 -2.88 -9.75
N TYR A 220 19.95 -1.93 -10.09
CA TYR A 220 20.23 -0.75 -9.28
C TYR A 220 19.27 0.43 -9.54
N GLN A 221 18.34 0.27 -10.47
CA GLN A 221 17.30 1.26 -10.79
C GLN A 221 15.91 0.64 -10.69
N ARG A 222 15.72 -0.30 -9.73
CA ARG A 222 14.51 -1.10 -9.64
C ARG A 222 14.12 -1.36 -8.20
N PHE A 223 12.80 -1.24 -7.95
CA PHE A 223 12.17 -1.83 -6.79
C PHE A 223 11.48 -3.14 -7.14
N TRP A 224 11.29 -3.99 -6.15
CA TRP A 224 10.50 -5.24 -6.21
C TRP A 224 9.38 -5.18 -5.21
N GLN A 225 8.17 -5.55 -5.65
CA GLN A 225 6.94 -5.55 -4.85
C GLN A 225 6.25 -6.90 -4.92
N GLY A 226 5.97 -7.49 -3.76
CA GLY A 226 5.17 -8.72 -3.64
C GLY A 226 3.67 -8.44 -3.59
N ALA A 227 2.86 -9.49 -3.67
CA ALA A 227 1.41 -9.45 -3.53
C ALA A 227 1.02 -9.26 -2.06
N LEU A 228 0.79 -8.04 -1.60
CA LEU A 228 0.33 -7.79 -0.23
C LEU A 228 -1.13 -8.22 -0.08
N VAL A 229 -1.39 -9.13 0.86
CA VAL A 229 -2.73 -9.63 1.19
C VAL A 229 -2.94 -9.64 2.71
N PHE A 230 -4.09 -9.17 3.17
CA PHE A 230 -4.38 -8.98 4.59
C PHE A 230 -5.09 -10.21 5.20
N TYR A 231 -4.40 -11.36 5.18
CA TYR A 231 -5.04 -12.64 5.53
C TYR A 231 -4.62 -13.26 6.85
N ASN A 232 -3.58 -12.74 7.54
CA ASN A 232 -3.10 -13.35 8.78
C ASN A 232 -4.19 -13.49 9.85
N ASN A 233 -5.06 -12.47 9.99
CA ASN A 233 -6.13 -12.44 10.99
C ASN A 233 -7.52 -12.18 10.38
N ILE A 234 -7.70 -12.35 9.07
CA ILE A 234 -8.93 -11.98 8.33
C ILE A 234 -10.21 -12.61 8.89
N TRP A 235 -10.10 -13.79 9.50
CA TRP A 235 -11.22 -14.49 10.08
C TRP A 235 -11.67 -13.96 11.43
N ARG A 236 -10.82 -13.16 12.13
CA ARG A 236 -11.10 -12.60 13.47
C ARG A 236 -11.67 -11.20 13.42
N VAL A 237 -11.28 -10.41 12.41
CA VAL A 237 -11.65 -8.99 12.33
C VAL A 237 -13.13 -8.77 12.08
N PRO A 238 -13.71 -7.63 12.52
CA PRO A 238 -15.09 -7.25 12.26
C PRO A 238 -15.45 -7.28 10.77
N LEU A 239 -16.71 -7.58 10.46
CA LEU A 239 -17.21 -7.69 9.10
C LEU A 239 -16.87 -6.46 8.22
N PRO A 240 -17.09 -5.18 8.63
CA PRO A 240 -16.74 -4.05 7.78
C PRO A 240 -15.24 -3.96 7.48
N VAL A 241 -14.38 -4.22 8.47
CA VAL A 241 -12.92 -4.28 8.31
C VAL A 241 -12.53 -5.37 7.33
N ARG A 242 -13.16 -6.55 7.44
CA ARG A 242 -12.92 -7.68 6.53
C ARG A 242 -13.25 -7.34 5.09
N VAL A 243 -14.39 -6.69 4.83
CA VAL A 243 -14.79 -6.26 3.48
C VAL A 243 -13.75 -5.32 2.88
N VAL A 244 -13.29 -4.33 3.64
CA VAL A 244 -12.29 -3.35 3.20
C VAL A 244 -10.97 -4.05 2.88
N HIS A 245 -10.46 -4.90 3.79
CA HIS A 245 -9.19 -5.60 3.59
C HIS A 245 -9.25 -6.67 2.50
N THR A 246 -10.40 -7.29 2.24
CA THR A 246 -10.60 -8.15 1.06
C THR A 246 -10.38 -7.36 -0.24
N ILE A 247 -11.02 -6.19 -0.35
CA ILE A 247 -10.84 -5.34 -1.54
C ILE A 247 -9.37 -4.91 -1.69
N TYR A 248 -8.73 -4.47 -0.62
CA TYR A 248 -7.30 -4.08 -0.66
C TYR A 248 -6.38 -5.24 -1.03
N SER A 249 -6.64 -6.45 -0.51
CA SER A 249 -5.87 -7.65 -0.87
C SER A 249 -5.96 -7.95 -2.36
N VAL A 250 -7.17 -7.96 -2.93
CA VAL A 250 -7.35 -8.24 -4.36
C VAL A 250 -6.83 -7.08 -5.23
N MET A 251 -6.94 -5.83 -4.77
CA MET A 251 -6.28 -4.69 -5.42
C MET A 251 -4.77 -4.89 -5.46
N GLY A 252 -4.13 -5.22 -4.33
CA GLY A 252 -2.70 -5.50 -4.27
C GLY A 252 -2.26 -6.62 -5.22
N VAL A 253 -3.05 -7.68 -5.32
CA VAL A 253 -2.82 -8.76 -6.30
C VAL A 253 -2.95 -8.26 -7.73
N ALA A 254 -4.00 -7.52 -8.07
CA ALA A 254 -4.22 -7.01 -9.42
C ALA A 254 -3.14 -6.01 -9.88
N GLU A 255 -2.66 -5.17 -8.96
CA GLU A 255 -1.65 -4.16 -9.24
C GLU A 255 -0.28 -4.76 -9.63
N LEU A 256 0.00 -6.02 -9.30
CA LEU A 256 1.20 -6.71 -9.79
C LEU A 256 1.25 -6.79 -11.33
N MET A 257 0.09 -6.83 -12.01
CA MET A 257 0.04 -6.81 -13.48
C MET A 257 0.28 -5.42 -14.08
N ARG A 258 0.38 -4.38 -13.24
CA ARG A 258 0.50 -2.97 -13.63
C ARG A 258 1.77 -2.32 -13.08
N ALA A 259 2.78 -3.12 -12.74
CA ALA A 259 4.01 -2.67 -12.07
C ALA A 259 4.68 -1.48 -12.78
N SER A 260 4.70 -1.44 -14.12
CA SER A 260 5.32 -0.37 -14.89
C SER A 260 4.74 1.04 -14.63
N SER A 261 3.50 1.12 -14.13
CA SER A 261 2.83 2.39 -13.80
C SER A 261 2.49 2.53 -12.32
N ASN A 262 2.91 1.57 -11.48
CA ASN A 262 2.55 1.52 -10.07
C ASN A 262 3.68 2.03 -9.16
N PHE A 263 3.41 2.06 -7.86
CA PHE A 263 4.30 2.51 -6.79
C PHE A 263 4.55 1.38 -5.81
N ILE A 264 5.62 1.52 -5.01
CA ILE A 264 5.87 0.66 -3.84
C ILE A 264 4.91 0.98 -2.71
N TYR A 265 4.60 -0.01 -1.87
CA TYR A 265 3.79 0.17 -0.66
C TYR A 265 4.07 -0.91 0.38
N SER A 266 3.96 -0.57 1.67
CA SER A 266 4.07 -1.47 2.82
C SER A 266 5.41 -2.20 2.90
N THR A 267 5.54 -3.37 2.23
CA THR A 267 6.75 -4.19 2.19
C THR A 267 7.28 -4.27 0.77
N TYR A 268 8.45 -3.73 0.55
CA TYR A 268 9.11 -3.61 -0.75
C TYR A 268 10.62 -3.75 -0.62
N THR A 269 11.27 -4.05 -1.74
CA THR A 269 12.74 -4.24 -1.79
C THR A 269 13.36 -3.40 -2.91
N GLY A 270 14.56 -2.88 -2.67
CA GLY A 270 15.43 -2.29 -3.67
C GLY A 270 16.89 -2.75 -3.46
N SER A 271 17.80 -2.45 -4.39
CA SER A 271 19.23 -2.63 -4.12
C SER A 271 19.71 -1.63 -3.06
N TRP A 272 20.71 -1.97 -2.27
CA TRP A 272 21.36 -1.01 -1.35
C TRP A 272 21.86 0.22 -2.12
N VAL A 273 22.46 0.00 -3.30
CA VAL A 273 22.95 1.07 -4.18
C VAL A 273 21.83 2.06 -4.56
N LEU A 274 20.62 1.57 -4.85
CA LEU A 274 19.47 2.42 -5.14
C LEU A 274 19.11 3.29 -3.91
N PHE A 275 19.01 2.69 -2.75
CA PHE A 275 18.68 3.42 -1.51
C PHE A 275 19.76 4.44 -1.15
N GLU A 276 21.04 4.08 -1.27
CA GLU A 276 22.14 4.99 -0.97
C GLU A 276 22.17 6.17 -1.96
N LYS A 277 21.97 5.93 -3.26
CA LYS A 277 21.85 6.98 -4.28
C LYS A 277 20.64 7.89 -4.04
N THR A 278 19.54 7.34 -3.55
CA THR A 278 18.32 8.09 -3.22
C THR A 278 18.48 8.92 -1.93
N GLY A 279 19.44 8.60 -1.06
CA GLY A 279 19.61 9.18 0.27
C GLY A 279 18.62 8.63 1.29
N PHE A 280 18.16 7.38 1.11
CA PHE A 280 17.21 6.67 1.97
C PHE A 280 15.88 7.42 2.13
N TRP A 281 15.18 7.21 3.24
CA TRP A 281 13.90 7.88 3.56
C TRP A 281 14.11 9.32 4.01
N ASP A 282 13.05 10.13 3.95
CA ASP A 282 13.02 11.45 4.57
C ASP A 282 12.41 11.34 5.98
N ASN A 283 12.89 12.14 6.93
CA ASN A 283 12.49 12.05 8.34
C ASN A 283 11.28 12.90 8.71
N ASP A 284 10.73 13.66 7.75
CA ASP A 284 9.64 14.61 7.94
C ASP A 284 8.33 14.21 7.24
N VAL A 285 8.25 12.96 6.75
CA VAL A 285 7.09 12.43 6.01
C VAL A 285 6.32 11.38 6.79
N ILE A 286 4.99 11.31 6.54
CA ILE A 286 4.09 10.33 7.16
C ILE A 286 3.89 9.10 6.26
N SER A 287 3.66 9.32 4.96
CA SER A 287 3.51 8.27 3.95
C SER A 287 4.85 8.08 3.25
N GLU A 288 5.65 7.12 3.71
CA GLU A 288 7.05 7.03 3.29
C GLU A 288 7.26 6.31 1.96
N ASP A 289 6.35 5.44 1.55
CA ASP A 289 6.52 4.52 0.43
C ASP A 289 6.43 5.25 -0.93
N TRP A 290 5.35 5.95 -1.21
CA TRP A 290 5.21 6.73 -2.45
C TRP A 290 6.18 7.90 -2.49
N HIS A 291 6.43 8.52 -1.33
CA HIS A 291 7.43 9.59 -1.21
C HIS A 291 8.81 9.08 -1.63
N LEU A 292 9.24 7.96 -1.06
CA LEU A 292 10.51 7.30 -1.41
C LEU A 292 10.56 6.93 -2.89
N PHE A 293 9.45 6.41 -3.45
CA PHE A 293 9.40 6.08 -4.86
C PHE A 293 9.65 7.30 -5.74
N PHE A 294 8.98 8.42 -5.49
CA PHE A 294 9.23 9.65 -6.23
C PHE A 294 10.65 10.18 -6.00
N LYS A 295 11.15 10.16 -4.76
CA LYS A 295 12.53 10.56 -4.45
C LYS A 295 13.53 9.73 -5.26
N ALA A 296 13.37 8.41 -5.29
CA ALA A 296 14.21 7.50 -6.08
C ALA A 296 14.04 7.71 -7.60
N PHE A 297 12.82 7.99 -8.07
CA PHE A 297 12.54 8.29 -9.47
C PHE A 297 13.32 9.52 -9.94
N PHE A 298 13.32 10.59 -9.16
CA PHE A 298 14.07 11.81 -9.50
C PHE A 298 15.58 11.62 -9.35
N ALA A 299 16.06 10.89 -8.32
CA ALA A 299 17.46 10.57 -8.13
C ALA A 299 18.04 9.69 -9.27
N ASN A 300 17.18 8.93 -9.99
CA ASN A 300 17.54 8.11 -11.12
C ASN A 300 17.11 8.70 -12.47
N GLU A 301 16.92 10.01 -12.54
CA GLU A 301 16.61 10.74 -13.78
C GLU A 301 15.41 10.17 -14.55
N GLY A 302 14.40 9.67 -13.82
CA GLY A 302 13.20 9.06 -14.38
C GLY A 302 13.35 7.62 -14.88
N SER A 303 14.51 6.99 -14.69
CA SER A 303 14.78 5.62 -15.13
C SER A 303 14.43 4.54 -14.10
N LEU A 304 13.65 4.89 -13.08
CA LEU A 304 13.23 3.96 -12.03
C LEU A 304 12.10 3.05 -12.51
N GLU A 305 12.21 1.77 -12.22
CA GLU A 305 11.19 0.76 -12.51
C GLU A 305 10.71 0.03 -11.26
N LEU A 306 9.51 -0.57 -11.36
CA LEU A 306 8.97 -1.50 -10.39
C LEU A 306 8.78 -2.87 -11.06
N GLU A 307 9.24 -3.93 -10.42
CA GLU A 307 9.06 -5.31 -10.86
C GLU A 307 8.26 -6.11 -9.84
N SER A 308 7.27 -6.85 -10.32
CA SER A 308 6.39 -7.64 -9.47
C SER A 308 7.00 -8.98 -9.09
N ILE A 309 6.93 -9.32 -7.81
CA ILE A 309 7.14 -10.66 -7.29
C ILE A 309 5.78 -11.33 -7.12
N PHE A 310 5.45 -12.32 -7.96
CA PHE A 310 4.16 -13.03 -7.91
C PHE A 310 4.15 -14.09 -6.80
N LEU A 311 4.46 -13.64 -5.58
CA LEU A 311 4.39 -14.43 -4.35
C LEU A 311 3.72 -13.57 -3.26
N PRO A 312 2.84 -14.16 -2.42
CA PRO A 312 2.11 -13.40 -1.42
C PRO A 312 2.98 -12.96 -0.24
N LEU A 313 2.65 -11.77 0.25
CA LEU A 313 3.07 -11.18 1.51
C LEU A 313 1.83 -11.07 2.40
N TYR A 314 1.75 -11.87 3.46
CA TYR A 314 0.56 -11.95 4.31
C TYR A 314 0.69 -10.94 5.46
N ALA A 315 -0.14 -9.90 5.46
CA ALA A 315 -0.20 -8.89 6.50
C ALA A 315 -1.42 -9.08 7.42
N ASP A 316 -1.40 -8.41 8.57
CA ASP A 316 -2.54 -8.35 9.45
C ASP A 316 -3.54 -7.30 8.96
N ALA A 317 -4.82 -7.67 8.88
CA ALA A 317 -5.91 -6.71 8.79
C ALA A 317 -6.02 -5.93 10.12
N THR A 318 -6.54 -4.71 10.06
CA THR A 318 -6.65 -3.84 11.24
C THR A 318 -7.52 -4.46 12.32
N GLU A 319 -6.96 -4.65 13.50
CA GLU A 319 -7.66 -5.25 14.65
C GLU A 319 -7.36 -4.43 15.91
N GLY A 320 -8.40 -3.94 16.57
CA GLY A 320 -8.32 -3.29 17.88
C GLY A 320 -8.81 -4.23 18.98
N GLN A 321 -8.80 -3.75 20.22
CA GLN A 321 -9.21 -4.53 21.39
C GLN A 321 -10.68 -4.98 21.34
N ASN A 322 -11.54 -4.24 20.65
CA ASN A 322 -12.97 -4.54 20.52
C ASN A 322 -13.49 -4.13 19.14
N TYR A 323 -14.78 -4.40 18.88
CA TYR A 323 -15.42 -4.10 17.60
C TYR A 323 -15.25 -2.63 17.18
N TRP A 324 -15.56 -1.69 18.07
CA TRP A 324 -15.55 -0.25 17.77
C TRP A 324 -14.12 0.29 17.62
N SER A 325 -13.19 -0.16 18.46
CA SER A 325 -11.78 0.22 18.33
C SER A 325 -11.18 -0.29 17.00
N SER A 326 -11.60 -1.47 16.52
CA SER A 326 -11.18 -1.98 15.20
C SER A 326 -11.71 -1.08 14.06
N LEU A 327 -12.98 -0.63 14.13
CA LEU A 327 -13.53 0.29 13.12
C LEU A 327 -12.82 1.64 13.14
N LEU A 328 -12.56 2.19 14.34
CA LEU A 328 -11.83 3.45 14.48
C LEU A 328 -10.39 3.34 13.96
N ALA A 329 -9.71 2.25 14.29
CA ALA A 329 -8.36 1.98 13.80
C ALA A 329 -8.32 1.87 12.27
N GLN A 330 -9.33 1.21 11.66
CA GLN A 330 -9.47 1.14 10.21
C GLN A 330 -9.66 2.52 9.56
N TYR A 331 -10.51 3.36 10.15
CA TYR A 331 -10.70 4.74 9.69
C TYR A 331 -9.39 5.55 9.75
N GLN A 332 -8.68 5.47 10.89
CA GLN A 332 -7.43 6.19 11.10
C GLN A 332 -6.31 5.71 10.16
N GLN A 333 -6.23 4.40 9.89
CA GLN A 333 -5.29 3.84 8.93
C GLN A 333 -5.55 4.38 7.52
N ASN A 334 -6.80 4.35 7.07
CA ASN A 334 -7.16 4.83 5.73
C ASN A 334 -6.95 6.33 5.57
N ARG A 335 -7.22 7.13 6.63
CA ARG A 335 -6.92 8.55 6.65
C ARG A 335 -5.42 8.82 6.53
N ARG A 336 -4.59 8.03 7.20
CA ARG A 336 -3.13 8.12 7.08
C ARG A 336 -2.66 7.79 5.67
N TRP A 337 -3.21 6.76 5.04
CA TRP A 337 -2.87 6.43 3.64
C TRP A 337 -3.31 7.53 2.66
N ALA A 338 -4.50 8.09 2.86
CA ALA A 338 -4.99 9.20 2.04
C ALA A 338 -4.16 10.48 2.21
N TRP A 339 -3.40 10.63 3.32
CA TRP A 339 -2.47 11.74 3.52
C TRP A 339 -1.32 11.75 2.51
N GLY A 340 -1.05 10.64 1.83
CA GLY A 340 -0.13 10.57 0.69
C GLY A 340 -0.45 11.54 -0.45
N VAL A 341 -1.62 12.20 -0.44
CA VAL A 341 -1.94 13.32 -1.34
C VAL A 341 -0.87 14.43 -1.31
N THR A 342 -0.09 14.55 -0.23
CA THR A 342 1.05 15.47 -0.12
C THR A 342 2.15 15.18 -1.13
N ASP A 343 2.28 13.93 -1.59
CA ASP A 343 3.30 13.53 -2.57
C ASP A 343 3.03 14.10 -3.96
N ILE A 344 1.80 14.54 -4.27
CA ILE A 344 1.47 15.24 -5.51
C ILE A 344 2.24 16.55 -5.61
N SER A 345 2.25 17.34 -4.53
CA SER A 345 3.00 18.59 -4.46
C SER A 345 4.51 18.35 -4.50
N TYR A 346 4.98 17.33 -3.78
CA TYR A 346 6.39 16.93 -3.80
C TYR A 346 6.82 16.55 -5.23
N ALA A 347 6.09 15.68 -5.92
CA ALA A 347 6.40 15.24 -7.27
C ALA A 347 6.46 16.42 -8.26
N LEU A 348 5.49 17.36 -8.19
CA LEU A 348 5.51 18.57 -9.01
C LEU A 348 6.74 19.44 -8.72
N SER A 349 7.06 19.63 -7.45
CA SER A 349 8.21 20.46 -7.06
C SER A 349 9.54 19.88 -7.53
N GLN A 350 9.70 18.57 -7.43
CA GLN A 350 10.89 17.86 -7.91
C GLN A 350 10.95 17.86 -9.45
N PHE A 351 9.82 17.68 -10.12
CA PHE A 351 9.79 17.76 -11.59
C PHE A 351 10.27 19.13 -12.12
N VAL A 352 9.81 20.23 -11.50
CA VAL A 352 10.26 21.58 -11.87
C VAL A 352 11.79 21.73 -11.72
N LYS A 353 12.38 21.12 -10.66
CA LYS A 353 13.83 21.15 -10.43
C LYS A 353 14.61 20.31 -11.45
N HIS A 354 14.10 19.13 -11.81
CA HIS A 354 14.82 18.10 -12.56
C HIS A 354 14.34 17.94 -13.99
N ARG A 355 13.44 18.80 -14.50
CA ARG A 355 12.76 18.67 -15.81
C ARG A 355 13.67 18.48 -17.02
N LYS A 356 14.93 18.94 -16.96
CA LYS A 356 15.87 18.83 -18.07
C LYS A 356 16.39 17.39 -18.28
N ASN A 357 16.40 16.60 -17.22
CA ASN A 357 17.02 15.28 -17.21
C ASN A 357 15.96 14.15 -17.18
N ILE A 358 14.67 14.48 -17.16
CA ILE A 358 13.60 13.51 -17.00
C ILE A 358 12.72 13.43 -18.23
N SER A 359 12.42 12.21 -18.67
CA SER A 359 11.44 11.96 -19.71
C SER A 359 10.05 12.43 -19.27
N ILE A 360 9.53 13.45 -19.96
CA ILE A 360 8.20 14.02 -19.67
C ILE A 360 7.10 12.94 -19.73
N PRO A 361 7.01 12.07 -20.77
CA PRO A 361 5.97 11.05 -20.81
C PRO A 361 6.02 10.10 -19.62
N ASN A 362 7.21 9.68 -19.16
CA ASN A 362 7.36 8.78 -18.02
C ASN A 362 6.93 9.44 -16.71
N PHE A 363 7.28 10.71 -16.51
CA PHE A 363 6.79 11.48 -15.36
C PHE A 363 5.28 11.64 -15.40
N VAL A 364 4.71 12.08 -16.53
CA VAL A 364 3.28 12.33 -16.72
C VAL A 364 2.46 11.08 -16.43
N LEU A 365 2.88 9.91 -16.94
CA LEU A 365 2.20 8.64 -16.70
C LEU A 365 2.08 8.34 -15.19
N ARG A 366 3.17 8.47 -14.46
CA ARG A 366 3.21 8.21 -13.01
C ARG A 366 2.48 9.29 -12.21
N PHE A 367 2.67 10.55 -12.60
CA PHE A 367 2.01 11.68 -11.95
C PHE A 367 0.49 11.62 -12.09
N ILE A 368 -0.03 11.35 -13.31
CA ILE A 368 -1.48 11.17 -13.55
C ILE A 368 -1.99 9.99 -12.73
N ARG A 369 -1.23 8.90 -12.63
CA ARG A 369 -1.63 7.74 -11.83
C ARG A 369 -1.74 8.08 -10.34
N ALA A 370 -0.77 8.83 -9.79
CA ALA A 370 -0.81 9.28 -8.39
C ALA A 370 -1.96 10.27 -8.16
N LEU A 371 -2.10 11.26 -9.06
CA LEU A 371 -3.17 12.25 -9.00
C LEU A 371 -4.54 11.57 -9.07
N GLU A 372 -4.76 10.65 -10.00
CA GLU A 372 -6.00 9.88 -10.15
C GLU A 372 -6.36 9.17 -8.83
N GLN A 373 -5.40 8.44 -8.25
CA GLN A 373 -5.68 7.69 -7.03
C GLN A 373 -6.08 8.61 -5.87
N HIS A 374 -5.32 9.68 -5.63
CA HIS A 374 -5.62 10.59 -4.52
C HIS A 374 -6.85 11.47 -4.78
N LEU A 375 -7.03 11.98 -6.00
CA LEU A 375 -8.19 12.81 -6.35
C LEU A 375 -9.49 12.03 -6.21
N LEU A 376 -9.52 10.79 -6.70
CA LEU A 376 -10.74 9.99 -6.72
C LEU A 376 -11.00 9.23 -5.42
N TRP A 377 -10.02 9.10 -4.53
CA TRP A 377 -10.19 8.41 -3.25
C TRP A 377 -11.40 8.91 -2.44
N PRO A 378 -11.54 10.23 -2.15
CA PRO A 378 -12.71 10.74 -1.45
C PRO A 378 -13.98 10.79 -2.30
N VAL A 379 -13.88 10.76 -3.64
CA VAL A 379 -14.97 11.04 -4.56
C VAL A 379 -15.70 9.79 -5.03
N ASN A 380 -14.98 8.70 -5.28
CA ASN A 380 -15.51 7.50 -5.93
C ASN A 380 -16.81 6.99 -5.30
N TRP A 381 -16.77 6.62 -4.01
CA TRP A 381 -17.92 6.01 -3.35
C TRP A 381 -19.12 6.94 -3.24
N TRP A 382 -18.88 8.24 -3.21
CA TRP A 382 -19.91 9.24 -3.18
C TRP A 382 -20.64 9.32 -4.53
N ILE A 383 -19.90 9.51 -5.61
CA ILE A 383 -20.48 9.70 -6.95
C ILE A 383 -21.20 8.43 -7.41
N ILE A 384 -20.59 7.25 -7.29
CA ILE A 384 -21.22 5.99 -7.74
C ILE A 384 -22.45 5.61 -6.92
N THR A 385 -22.55 6.04 -5.65
CA THR A 385 -23.69 5.68 -4.79
C THR A 385 -24.83 6.68 -4.90
N LEU A 386 -24.55 7.97 -4.95
CA LEU A 386 -25.54 9.03 -4.84
C LEU A 386 -25.59 9.96 -6.07
N GLY A 387 -24.51 10.01 -6.86
CA GLY A 387 -24.33 10.99 -7.93
C GLY A 387 -25.50 11.04 -8.92
N ALA A 388 -25.96 9.89 -9.39
CA ALA A 388 -27.02 9.81 -10.39
C ALA A 388 -28.42 10.20 -9.85
N SER A 389 -28.62 10.13 -8.53
CA SER A 389 -29.92 10.45 -7.91
C SER A 389 -30.08 11.94 -7.56
N ILE A 390 -28.94 12.61 -7.25
CA ILE A 390 -28.95 13.99 -6.77
C ILE A 390 -29.49 15.01 -7.82
N PRO A 391 -29.00 15.04 -9.09
CA PRO A 391 -29.40 16.05 -10.04
C PRO A 391 -30.92 16.06 -10.34
N PRO A 392 -31.58 14.93 -10.64
CA PRO A 392 -33.01 14.93 -10.90
C PRO A 392 -33.88 15.16 -9.65
N LEU A 393 -33.30 14.94 -8.46
CA LEU A 393 -33.97 15.24 -7.19
C LEU A 393 -34.00 16.75 -6.91
N LEU A 394 -32.90 17.45 -7.20
CA LEU A 394 -32.73 18.86 -6.89
C LEU A 394 -33.29 19.79 -7.98
N ASN A 395 -33.22 19.39 -9.26
CA ASN A 395 -33.67 20.17 -10.40
C ASN A 395 -34.85 19.48 -11.06
N SER A 396 -36.08 20.04 -10.82
CA SER A 396 -37.32 19.52 -11.40
C SER A 396 -37.36 19.64 -12.92
N GLU A 397 -36.81 20.69 -13.51
CA GLU A 397 -36.76 20.86 -14.97
C GLU A 397 -35.86 19.75 -15.57
N LEU A 398 -34.72 19.51 -15.01
CA LEU A 398 -33.83 18.41 -15.44
C LEU A 398 -34.56 17.06 -15.33
N ARG A 399 -35.31 16.82 -14.26
CA ARG A 399 -36.00 15.55 -14.01
C ARG A 399 -36.97 15.17 -15.15
N TYR A 400 -37.64 16.15 -15.76
CA TYR A 400 -38.59 15.93 -16.86
C TYR A 400 -37.95 15.90 -18.25
N THR A 401 -36.61 16.13 -18.34
CA THR A 401 -35.89 15.90 -19.59
C THR A 401 -35.61 14.41 -19.81
N THR A 402 -35.40 14.01 -21.07
CA THR A 402 -34.97 12.65 -21.41
C THR A 402 -33.69 12.25 -20.65
N LEU A 403 -32.72 13.15 -20.59
CA LEU A 403 -31.42 12.89 -19.90
C LEU A 403 -31.63 12.68 -18.40
N GLY A 404 -32.35 13.56 -17.73
CA GLY A 404 -32.59 13.46 -16.29
C GLY A 404 -33.43 12.24 -15.91
N PHE A 405 -34.41 11.86 -16.74
CA PHE A 405 -35.23 10.67 -16.53
C PHE A 405 -34.43 9.36 -16.67
N TYR A 406 -33.52 9.28 -17.65
CA TYR A 406 -32.74 8.09 -17.90
C TYR A 406 -31.44 8.01 -17.06
N LEU A 407 -30.97 9.13 -16.49
CA LEU A 407 -29.70 9.14 -15.72
C LEU A 407 -29.65 8.06 -14.65
N PRO A 408 -30.60 7.91 -13.70
CA PRO A 408 -30.51 6.86 -12.67
C PRO A 408 -30.60 5.45 -13.26
N LYS A 409 -31.31 5.27 -14.37
CA LYS A 409 -31.46 3.95 -15.03
C LYS A 409 -30.16 3.53 -15.72
N LEU A 410 -29.52 4.43 -16.46
CA LEU A 410 -28.25 4.18 -17.14
C LEU A 410 -27.12 3.97 -16.13
N SER A 411 -27.04 4.82 -15.12
CA SER A 411 -26.11 4.64 -14.01
C SER A 411 -26.30 3.27 -13.34
N GLY A 412 -27.54 2.92 -12.99
CA GLY A 412 -27.87 1.61 -12.41
C GLY A 412 -27.46 0.43 -13.31
N LEU A 413 -27.63 0.53 -14.63
CA LEU A 413 -27.17 -0.50 -15.56
C LEU A 413 -25.65 -0.65 -15.55
N ILE A 414 -24.93 0.48 -15.64
CA ILE A 414 -23.44 0.49 -15.62
C ILE A 414 -22.92 -0.10 -14.32
N LEU A 415 -23.49 0.27 -13.17
CA LEU A 415 -23.10 -0.27 -11.86
C LEU A 415 -23.46 -1.75 -11.71
N THR A 416 -24.57 -2.20 -12.29
CA THR A 416 -24.92 -3.64 -12.33
C THR A 416 -23.88 -4.43 -13.12
N LEU A 417 -23.43 -3.92 -14.27
CA LEU A 417 -22.32 -4.54 -15.01
C LEU A 417 -21.01 -4.56 -14.20
N SER A 418 -20.74 -3.50 -13.42
CA SER A 418 -19.58 -3.45 -12.52
C SER A 418 -19.64 -4.52 -11.43
N THR A 419 -20.85 -4.90 -10.98
CA THR A 419 -21.04 -5.96 -9.97
C THR A 419 -20.58 -7.35 -10.46
N PHE A 420 -20.64 -7.60 -11.78
CA PHE A 420 -20.09 -8.83 -12.37
C PHE A 420 -18.59 -8.96 -12.04
N PHE A 421 -17.82 -7.89 -12.16
CA PHE A 421 -16.40 -7.90 -11.83
C PHE A 421 -16.15 -8.02 -10.32
N LEU A 422 -17.07 -7.56 -9.48
CA LEU A 422 -17.01 -7.81 -8.02
C LEU A 422 -17.08 -9.30 -7.71
N ILE A 423 -17.87 -10.09 -8.43
CA ILE A 423 -17.92 -11.56 -8.29
C ILE A 423 -16.54 -12.16 -8.60
N CYS A 424 -15.87 -11.69 -9.66
CA CYS A 424 -14.50 -12.11 -9.96
C CYS A 424 -13.54 -11.79 -8.80
N ILE A 425 -13.63 -10.60 -8.23
CA ILE A 425 -12.80 -10.14 -7.11
C ILE A 425 -13.02 -11.04 -5.88
N ILE A 426 -14.27 -11.32 -5.53
CA ILE A 426 -14.64 -12.22 -4.43
C ILE A 426 -14.10 -13.62 -4.66
N SER A 427 -14.22 -14.14 -5.89
CA SER A 427 -13.72 -15.47 -6.24
C SER A 427 -12.20 -15.57 -6.08
N ILE A 428 -11.45 -14.57 -6.51
CA ILE A 428 -10.00 -14.53 -6.36
C ILE A 428 -9.60 -14.44 -4.88
N ASP A 429 -10.29 -13.61 -4.09
CA ASP A 429 -10.09 -13.55 -2.64
C ASP A 429 -10.26 -14.93 -1.98
N TRP A 430 -11.34 -15.66 -2.32
CA TRP A 430 -11.58 -17.01 -1.79
C TRP A 430 -10.50 -18.02 -2.19
N LEU A 431 -9.99 -17.93 -3.40
CA LEU A 431 -8.93 -18.81 -3.89
C LEU A 431 -7.55 -18.54 -3.26
N LEU A 432 -7.31 -17.31 -2.81
CA LEU A 432 -6.05 -16.89 -2.17
C LEU A 432 -6.11 -16.94 -0.64
N ARG A 433 -7.31 -16.88 -0.07
CA ARG A 433 -7.53 -16.84 1.37
C ARG A 433 -7.08 -18.13 2.04
N PRO A 434 -6.42 -18.09 3.21
CA PRO A 434 -6.06 -19.29 3.96
C PRO A 434 -7.31 -20.09 4.37
N PRO A 435 -7.15 -21.41 4.57
CA PRO A 435 -8.23 -22.25 5.04
C PRO A 435 -8.93 -21.66 6.27
N ARG A 436 -10.23 -21.89 6.32
CA ARG A 436 -11.02 -21.42 7.47
C ARG A 436 -10.61 -22.18 8.73
N PRO A 437 -10.33 -21.49 9.85
CA PRO A 437 -10.10 -22.13 11.13
C PRO A 437 -11.33 -22.94 11.59
N GLU A 438 -11.13 -24.07 12.27
CA GLU A 438 -12.21 -24.99 12.72
C GLU A 438 -13.21 -24.30 13.67
N ASN A 439 -12.75 -23.33 14.45
CA ASN A 439 -13.59 -22.57 15.39
C ASN A 439 -14.56 -21.60 14.70
N VAL A 440 -14.44 -21.35 13.39
CA VAL A 440 -15.37 -20.50 12.63
C VAL A 440 -16.58 -21.31 12.17
N LYS A 441 -17.75 -21.04 12.76
CA LYS A 441 -19.01 -21.77 12.50
C LYS A 441 -19.51 -21.61 11.06
N LYS A 442 -20.20 -22.63 10.53
CA LYS A 442 -20.79 -22.64 9.16
C LYS A 442 -21.74 -21.47 8.87
N PRO A 443 -22.68 -21.07 9.77
CA PRO A 443 -23.57 -19.93 9.53
C PRO A 443 -22.79 -18.62 9.27
N PHE A 444 -21.63 -18.46 9.90
CA PHE A 444 -20.75 -17.32 9.67
C PHE A 444 -20.19 -17.30 8.23
N LEU A 445 -20.04 -18.46 7.60
CA LEU A 445 -19.58 -18.56 6.20
C LEU A 445 -20.58 -17.94 5.21
N ILE A 446 -21.89 -18.13 5.43
CA ILE A 446 -22.95 -17.51 4.61
C ILE A 446 -22.87 -15.99 4.76
N LEU A 447 -22.72 -15.48 5.99
CA LEU A 447 -22.55 -14.06 6.25
C LEU A 447 -21.28 -13.50 5.57
N THR A 448 -20.25 -14.34 5.39
CA THR A 448 -19.01 -13.95 4.71
C THR A 448 -19.23 -13.68 3.21
N ILE A 449 -20.24 -14.26 2.59
CA ILE A 449 -20.62 -13.96 1.20
C ILE A 449 -21.53 -12.72 1.18
N LEU A 450 -22.54 -12.68 2.05
CA LEU A 450 -23.50 -11.58 2.13
C LEU A 450 -22.87 -10.25 2.58
N GLN A 451 -21.71 -10.30 3.26
CA GLN A 451 -21.03 -9.08 3.74
C GLN A 451 -20.71 -8.10 2.61
N TYR A 452 -20.51 -8.56 1.36
CA TYR A 452 -20.19 -7.69 0.24
C TYR A 452 -21.36 -6.81 -0.20
N LEU A 453 -22.60 -7.11 0.22
CA LEU A 453 -23.74 -6.20 0.06
C LEU A 453 -23.56 -4.91 0.86
N THR A 454 -22.69 -4.92 1.88
CA THR A 454 -22.35 -3.72 2.67
C THR A 454 -21.28 -2.84 2.00
N LEU A 455 -20.74 -3.25 0.84
CA LEU A 455 -19.62 -2.57 0.19
C LEU A 455 -19.88 -1.07 -0.08
N PRO A 456 -21.08 -0.61 -0.54
CA PRO A 456 -21.33 0.81 -0.70
C PRO A 456 -21.18 1.61 0.62
N ILE A 457 -21.67 1.04 1.72
CA ILE A 457 -21.60 1.67 3.05
C ILE A 457 -20.18 1.64 3.59
N THR A 458 -19.52 0.47 3.53
CA THR A 458 -18.14 0.32 4.03
C THR A 458 -17.15 1.12 3.18
N GLY A 459 -17.35 1.18 1.87
CA GLY A 459 -16.56 2.00 0.96
C GLY A 459 -16.71 3.50 1.22
N PHE A 460 -17.93 3.94 1.56
CA PHE A 460 -18.15 5.32 1.96
C PHE A 460 -17.48 5.65 3.30
N ILE A 461 -17.75 4.85 4.36
CA ILE A 461 -17.26 5.13 5.72
C ILE A 461 -15.75 4.97 5.83
N PHE A 462 -15.17 3.93 5.22
CA PHE A 462 -13.73 3.63 5.34
C PHE A 462 -12.92 4.00 4.09
N GLY A 463 -13.55 4.36 3.00
CA GLY A 463 -12.89 4.89 1.80
C GLY A 463 -13.03 6.40 1.69
N ALA A 464 -14.24 6.88 1.35
CA ALA A 464 -14.47 8.29 1.04
C ALA A 464 -14.24 9.21 2.26
N LEU A 465 -14.85 8.94 3.41
CA LEU A 465 -14.77 9.83 4.58
C LEU A 465 -13.33 10.03 5.09
N PRO A 466 -12.46 8.99 5.24
CA PRO A 466 -11.07 9.20 5.62
C PRO A 466 -10.29 10.02 4.59
N GLY A 467 -10.57 9.83 3.29
CA GLY A 467 -9.99 10.63 2.21
C GLY A 467 -10.40 12.10 2.30
N MET A 468 -11.70 12.36 2.52
CA MET A 468 -12.23 13.73 2.74
C MET A 468 -11.61 14.39 3.98
N ASP A 469 -11.49 13.66 5.10
CA ASP A 469 -10.84 14.17 6.33
C ASP A 469 -9.37 14.56 6.05
N ALA A 470 -8.59 13.69 5.40
CA ALA A 470 -7.20 13.98 5.06
C ALA A 470 -7.08 15.21 4.15
N HIS A 471 -7.86 15.28 3.07
CA HIS A 471 -7.86 16.40 2.13
C HIS A 471 -8.30 17.71 2.79
N THR A 472 -9.33 17.68 3.63
CA THR A 472 -9.81 18.88 4.34
C THR A 472 -8.78 19.38 5.33
N ARG A 473 -8.10 18.49 6.07
CA ARG A 473 -7.00 18.88 6.96
C ARG A 473 -5.86 19.54 6.18
N LEU A 474 -5.46 18.96 5.06
CA LEU A 474 -4.43 19.54 4.21
C LEU A 474 -4.86 20.91 3.67
N LEU A 475 -6.11 21.07 3.22
CA LEU A 475 -6.67 22.32 2.75
C LEU A 475 -6.61 23.41 3.85
N LEU A 476 -6.94 23.04 5.09
CA LEU A 476 -6.92 23.94 6.25
C LEU A 476 -5.52 24.15 6.87
N GLY A 477 -4.46 23.53 6.31
CA GLY A 477 -3.11 23.63 6.86
C GLY A 477 -2.91 22.86 8.18
N LYS A 478 -3.81 21.94 8.54
CA LYS A 478 -3.71 21.12 9.74
C LYS A 478 -2.89 19.88 9.42
N ARG A 479 -1.74 19.70 10.05
CA ARG A 479 -0.93 18.49 9.90
C ARG A 479 -1.62 17.28 10.55
N LEU A 480 -1.41 16.12 9.96
CA LEU A 480 -1.83 14.86 10.54
C LEU A 480 -0.74 14.41 11.53
N GLU A 481 -1.17 13.95 12.72
CA GLU A 481 -0.26 13.26 13.63
C GLU A 481 -0.15 11.79 13.23
N TYR A 482 1.07 11.26 13.24
CA TYR A 482 1.29 9.84 12.98
C TYR A 482 0.80 9.02 14.18
N LYS A 483 -0.23 8.20 13.95
CA LYS A 483 -0.66 7.17 14.89
C LYS A 483 -0.36 5.80 14.32
N VAL A 484 0.42 5.01 15.03
CA VAL A 484 0.64 3.60 14.69
C VAL A 484 -0.68 2.85 14.84
N THR A 485 -1.00 1.98 13.89
CA THR A 485 -2.15 1.09 13.99
C THR A 485 -1.85 0.04 15.06
N GLU A 486 -2.62 0.01 16.15
CA GLU A 486 -2.47 -1.00 17.19
C GLU A 486 -2.64 -2.41 16.57
N LYS A 487 -1.74 -3.32 16.93
CA LYS A 487 -1.80 -4.73 16.55
C LYS A 487 -2.19 -5.55 17.77
N PHE A 488 -3.05 -6.53 17.57
CA PHE A 488 -3.54 -7.38 18.64
C PHE A 488 -3.13 -8.84 18.40
N ASP A 489 -2.61 -9.53 19.39
CA ASP A 489 -2.14 -10.91 19.25
C ASP A 489 -3.23 -11.98 19.36
N GLY A 490 -4.49 -11.56 19.51
CA GLY A 490 -5.64 -12.45 19.58
C GLY A 490 -5.81 -13.18 20.92
N LYS A 491 -4.93 -12.99 21.88
CA LYS A 491 -5.14 -13.47 23.23
C LYS A 491 -6.04 -12.47 23.98
N LYS A 492 -7.32 -12.78 24.10
CA LYS A 492 -8.18 -12.15 25.12
C LYS A 492 -7.73 -12.69 26.47
N ASN A 493 -7.27 -11.79 27.34
CA ASN A 493 -7.17 -12.08 28.77
C ASN A 493 -8.55 -12.40 29.34
#